data_9ef41ecbf271d24c9b3e393019322c5b
#
_entry.id   9ef41ecbf271d24c9b3e393019322c5b
#
_cell.length_a   1.000
_cell.length_b   1.000
_cell.length_c   1.000
_cell.angle_alpha   90.00
_cell.angle_beta   90.00
_cell.angle_gamma   90.00
#
_symmetry.space_group_name_H-M   'P 1'
#
loop_
_entity.id
_entity.type
_entity.pdbx_description
1 polymer ?
#
loop_
_entity_poly.entity_id
_entity_poly.type
_entity_poly.pdbx_seq_one_letter_code
_entity_poly.pdbx_strand_id
1 'polypeptide(L)'
;MAQPLAERLRPRTLDDYIGQKHLVGEGAILRKMIDAGRISSFILWGPPGVGKTTLAQIIAHKLETPFYTLSAVTSGVKDVRDVIEKARSNRFFSQASPILFIDEIHRFSKSQQDSLLGAVETGVVTLIGATTENPSFEVIRPLLSRCQLYVLKSLEKEDLLELLHNAIAKDTYLKEKRITLKETDAMLRYSGGDARKLLNILELVVEADNDSEEIVVTDEKVVERLQQNPLAYDKDGEMHYDIISAFIKSIRGSDPDGALYWLARMVEGGEDPAFIARRLVISASEDIGLANPNALLLANAAFDAVMKIGWPEGRIPLAEATVYLATSPKSNSAYEGINGALELVRSTGNLPVPLHLRNAPTKLMKQLGYGKEYKYAHAYEGHFVEQQFLPDEVKNTRIWHPQNNAQETKLKERMLGLWGERFKE
;
A
#
# COMPACT_ATOMS: atom_id res chain seq x y z
N MET A 1 23.55 -22.35 -11.16
CA MET A 1 22.12 -22.26 -11.53
C MET A 1 22.02 -21.32 -12.71
N ALA A 2 21.24 -21.66 -13.71
CA ALA A 2 21.00 -20.77 -14.84
C ALA A 2 20.21 -19.56 -14.35
N GLN A 3 20.45 -18.37 -14.95
CA GLN A 3 19.72 -17.14 -14.65
C GLN A 3 18.22 -17.34 -14.94
N PRO A 4 17.29 -16.89 -14.06
CA PRO A 4 15.85 -17.04 -14.26
C PRO A 4 15.37 -16.45 -15.58
N LEU A 5 14.35 -17.04 -16.20
CA LEU A 5 13.79 -16.62 -17.49
C LEU A 5 13.40 -15.14 -17.51
N ALA A 6 12.78 -14.66 -16.44
CA ALA A 6 12.39 -13.26 -16.30
C ALA A 6 13.57 -12.27 -16.34
N GLU A 7 14.75 -12.69 -15.90
CA GLU A 7 15.96 -11.85 -15.97
C GLU A 7 16.65 -11.98 -17.33
N ARG A 8 16.66 -13.17 -17.93
CA ARG A 8 17.22 -13.38 -19.29
C ARG A 8 16.47 -12.57 -20.35
N LEU A 9 15.15 -12.42 -20.17
CA LEU A 9 14.25 -11.72 -21.10
C LEU A 9 13.98 -10.26 -20.72
N ARG A 10 14.71 -9.71 -19.75
CA ARG A 10 14.51 -8.32 -19.34
C ARG A 10 14.69 -7.37 -20.54
N PRO A 11 13.67 -6.57 -20.90
CA PRO A 11 13.74 -5.62 -21.99
C PRO A 11 14.89 -4.63 -21.83
N ARG A 12 15.55 -4.28 -22.93
CA ARG A 12 16.64 -3.30 -22.96
C ARG A 12 16.25 -2.00 -23.66
N THR A 13 15.18 -2.01 -24.44
CA THR A 13 14.66 -0.86 -25.15
C THR A 13 13.19 -0.61 -24.79
N LEU A 14 12.70 0.61 -25.07
CA LEU A 14 11.27 0.92 -24.87
C LEU A 14 10.37 0.16 -25.85
N ASP A 15 10.90 -0.24 -27.00
CA ASP A 15 10.13 -0.95 -28.01
C ASP A 15 9.93 -2.43 -27.66
N ASP A 16 10.86 -3.00 -26.85
CA ASP A 16 10.69 -4.35 -26.28
C ASP A 16 9.87 -4.34 -24.97
N TYR A 17 9.56 -3.17 -24.43
CA TYR A 17 8.87 -3.03 -23.15
C TYR A 17 7.36 -3.18 -23.35
N ILE A 18 6.83 -4.32 -22.91
CA ILE A 18 5.41 -4.69 -23.06
C ILE A 18 4.55 -3.97 -22.02
N GLY A 19 3.36 -3.54 -22.44
CA GLY A 19 2.40 -2.84 -21.61
C GLY A 19 2.71 -1.35 -21.40
N GLN A 20 2.00 -0.71 -20.47
CA GLN A 20 2.14 0.70 -20.06
C GLN A 20 2.08 1.71 -21.22
N LYS A 21 1.33 1.42 -22.29
CA LYS A 21 1.25 2.25 -23.51
C LYS A 21 0.85 3.70 -23.22
N HIS A 22 0.10 3.94 -22.14
CA HIS A 22 -0.30 5.29 -21.69
C HIS A 22 0.90 6.14 -21.19
N LEU A 23 2.00 5.51 -20.76
CA LEU A 23 3.21 6.18 -20.29
C LEU A 23 4.33 6.21 -21.32
N VAL A 24 4.57 5.09 -21.99
CA VAL A 24 5.74 4.88 -22.86
C VAL A 24 5.38 4.52 -24.30
N GLY A 25 4.10 4.45 -24.64
CA GLY A 25 3.65 4.29 -26.03
C GLY A 25 4.00 5.49 -26.91
N GLU A 26 3.80 5.38 -28.20
CA GLU A 26 4.06 6.45 -29.15
C GLU A 26 3.27 7.72 -28.78
N GLY A 27 3.97 8.84 -28.68
CA GLY A 27 3.37 10.12 -28.29
C GLY A 27 3.07 10.31 -26.80
N ALA A 28 3.29 9.29 -25.95
CA ALA A 28 3.08 9.39 -24.50
C ALA A 28 4.09 10.34 -23.84
N ILE A 29 3.70 10.90 -22.70
CA ILE A 29 4.44 11.99 -22.04
C ILE A 29 5.84 11.56 -21.61
N LEU A 30 5.96 10.38 -20.96
CA LEU A 30 7.25 9.89 -20.48
C LEU A 30 8.14 9.49 -21.68
N ARG A 31 7.56 8.90 -22.73
CA ARG A 31 8.29 8.60 -23.98
C ARG A 31 8.92 9.85 -24.59
N LYS A 32 8.16 10.94 -24.72
CA LYS A 32 8.64 12.22 -25.24
C LYS A 32 9.78 12.79 -24.41
N MET A 33 9.71 12.71 -23.09
CA MET A 33 10.75 13.20 -22.18
C MET A 33 12.05 12.38 -22.35
N ILE A 34 11.93 11.07 -22.45
CA ILE A 34 13.05 10.15 -22.66
C ILE A 34 13.69 10.41 -24.03
N ASP A 35 12.88 10.55 -25.09
CA ASP A 35 13.37 10.82 -26.45
C ASP A 35 14.03 12.18 -26.58
N ALA A 36 13.58 13.18 -25.77
CA ALA A 36 14.21 14.48 -25.70
C ALA A 36 15.49 14.51 -24.82
N GLY A 37 15.87 13.38 -24.21
CA GLY A 37 17.04 13.31 -23.32
C GLY A 37 16.90 14.09 -22.00
N ARG A 38 15.68 14.44 -21.61
CA ARG A 38 15.41 15.28 -20.44
C ARG A 38 14.35 14.66 -19.58
N ILE A 39 14.78 14.10 -18.45
CA ILE A 39 13.86 13.57 -17.42
C ILE A 39 14.02 14.38 -16.13
N SER A 40 12.93 14.66 -15.47
CA SER A 40 12.89 15.13 -14.10
C SER A 40 12.79 13.94 -13.13
N SER A 41 13.01 14.16 -11.85
CA SER A 41 12.75 13.14 -10.82
C SER A 41 11.29 12.72 -10.78
N PHE A 42 11.02 11.43 -10.62
CA PHE A 42 9.68 10.90 -10.56
C PHE A 42 9.57 9.63 -9.71
N ILE A 43 8.33 9.28 -9.37
CA ILE A 43 7.98 8.06 -8.66
C ILE A 43 7.11 7.20 -9.56
N LEU A 44 7.46 5.93 -9.69
CA LEU A 44 6.70 4.88 -10.34
C LEU A 44 5.86 4.15 -9.30
N TRP A 45 4.55 4.30 -9.36
CA TRP A 45 3.61 3.62 -8.49
C TRP A 45 2.79 2.60 -9.25
N GLY A 46 2.71 1.38 -8.76
CA GLY A 46 1.90 0.33 -9.36
C GLY A 46 2.19 -1.05 -8.79
N PRO A 47 1.42 -2.07 -9.18
CA PRO A 47 1.53 -3.44 -8.68
C PRO A 47 2.94 -4.03 -8.87
N PRO A 48 3.28 -5.12 -8.18
CA PRO A 48 4.52 -5.84 -8.44
C PRO A 48 4.54 -6.41 -9.87
N GLY A 49 5.74 -6.67 -10.41
CA GLY A 49 5.93 -7.35 -11.68
C GLY A 49 5.53 -6.59 -12.95
N VAL A 50 5.05 -5.34 -12.86
CA VAL A 50 4.63 -4.54 -14.04
C VAL A 50 5.77 -3.79 -14.73
N GLY A 51 7.03 -4.05 -14.32
CA GLY A 51 8.22 -3.55 -15.01
C GLY A 51 8.79 -2.21 -14.49
N LYS A 52 8.48 -1.75 -13.27
CA LYS A 52 9.03 -0.49 -12.69
C LYS A 52 10.55 -0.40 -12.77
N THR A 53 11.25 -1.41 -12.24
CA THR A 53 12.72 -1.50 -12.25
C THR A 53 13.28 -1.59 -13.67
N THR A 54 12.62 -2.36 -14.53
CA THR A 54 12.99 -2.52 -15.94
C THR A 54 12.90 -1.19 -16.69
N LEU A 55 11.81 -0.43 -16.48
CA LEU A 55 11.64 0.89 -17.09
C LEU A 55 12.74 1.86 -16.67
N ALA A 56 13.11 1.88 -15.40
CA ALA A 56 14.18 2.74 -14.90
C ALA A 56 15.54 2.38 -15.54
N GLN A 57 15.83 1.10 -15.73
CA GLN A 57 17.06 0.64 -16.39
C GLN A 57 17.09 0.99 -17.89
N ILE A 58 15.96 0.81 -18.59
CA ILE A 58 15.83 1.20 -20.01
C ILE A 58 16.09 2.70 -20.17
N ILE A 59 15.53 3.53 -19.30
CA ILE A 59 15.72 4.99 -19.31
C ILE A 59 17.19 5.34 -19.13
N ALA A 60 17.84 4.76 -18.12
CA ALA A 60 19.26 5.01 -17.86
C ALA A 60 20.15 4.60 -19.04
N HIS A 61 19.86 3.44 -19.63
CA HIS A 61 20.59 2.95 -20.79
C HIS A 61 20.40 3.87 -22.00
N LYS A 62 19.16 4.29 -22.29
CA LYS A 62 18.84 5.18 -23.42
C LYS A 62 19.47 6.57 -23.28
N LEU A 63 19.58 7.07 -22.04
CA LEU A 63 20.18 8.37 -21.75
C LEU A 63 21.70 8.30 -21.55
N GLU A 64 22.29 7.12 -21.63
CA GLU A 64 23.75 6.88 -21.41
C GLU A 64 24.23 7.49 -20.09
N THR A 65 23.36 7.49 -19.05
CA THR A 65 23.67 8.09 -17.76
C THR A 65 24.05 7.02 -16.73
N PRO A 66 24.96 7.32 -15.78
CA PRO A 66 25.27 6.40 -14.69
C PRO A 66 24.01 6.05 -13.89
N PHE A 67 23.85 4.76 -13.58
CA PHE A 67 22.68 4.23 -12.88
C PHE A 67 23.10 3.65 -11.53
N TYR A 68 22.63 4.27 -10.45
CA TYR A 68 22.84 3.80 -9.09
C TYR A 68 21.55 3.20 -8.56
N THR A 69 21.64 2.04 -7.92
CA THR A 69 20.50 1.35 -7.34
C THR A 69 20.66 1.26 -5.82
N LEU A 70 19.62 1.63 -5.10
CA LEU A 70 19.48 1.36 -3.66
C LEU A 70 18.22 0.54 -3.44
N SER A 71 18.34 -0.49 -2.60
CA SER A 71 17.19 -1.23 -2.11
C SER A 71 16.80 -0.70 -0.73
N ALA A 72 15.56 -0.27 -0.57
CA ALA A 72 15.07 0.23 0.70
C ALA A 72 15.07 -0.84 1.82
N VAL A 73 15.15 -2.11 1.46
CA VAL A 73 15.21 -3.23 2.42
C VAL A 73 16.60 -3.36 3.05
N THR A 74 17.68 -3.09 2.28
CA THR A 74 19.06 -3.37 2.72
C THR A 74 19.92 -2.13 2.92
N SER A 75 19.52 -0.96 2.40
CA SER A 75 20.32 0.26 2.40
C SER A 75 20.00 1.16 3.58
N GLY A 76 21.05 1.62 4.29
CA GLY A 76 20.98 2.60 5.37
C GLY A 76 21.15 4.05 4.91
N VAL A 77 21.04 5.02 5.83
CA VAL A 77 21.30 6.46 5.57
C VAL A 77 22.73 6.68 5.04
N LYS A 78 23.69 5.88 5.50
CA LYS A 78 25.07 5.95 5.04
C LYS A 78 25.20 5.61 3.56
N ASP A 79 24.53 4.53 3.11
CA ASP A 79 24.58 4.10 1.71
C ASP A 79 23.98 5.16 0.78
N VAL A 80 22.90 5.82 1.21
CA VAL A 80 22.31 6.96 0.49
C VAL A 80 23.32 8.09 0.32
N ARG A 81 24.02 8.47 1.39
CA ARG A 81 25.04 9.53 1.35
C ARG A 81 26.24 9.16 0.47
N ASP A 82 26.71 7.94 0.57
CA ASP A 82 27.85 7.45 -0.22
C ASP A 82 27.53 7.48 -1.72
N VAL A 83 26.30 7.12 -2.11
CA VAL A 83 25.86 7.20 -3.51
C VAL A 83 25.74 8.66 -3.98
N ILE A 84 25.22 9.56 -3.15
CA ILE A 84 25.13 10.99 -3.46
C ILE A 84 26.53 11.61 -3.64
N GLU A 85 27.48 11.25 -2.78
CA GLU A 85 28.88 11.73 -2.92
C GLU A 85 29.55 11.19 -4.19
N LYS A 86 29.34 9.93 -4.55
CA LYS A 86 29.77 9.35 -5.81
C LYS A 86 29.15 10.08 -7.01
N ALA A 87 27.86 10.39 -6.92
CA ALA A 87 27.17 11.14 -7.96
C ALA A 87 27.74 12.56 -8.13
N ARG A 88 28.05 13.24 -7.03
CA ARG A 88 28.71 14.56 -7.05
C ARG A 88 30.09 14.51 -7.72
N SER A 89 30.88 13.52 -7.35
CA SER A 89 32.22 13.36 -7.93
C SER A 89 32.18 13.09 -9.43
N ASN A 90 31.24 12.26 -9.89
CA ASN A 90 31.09 11.92 -11.30
C ASN A 90 30.54 13.08 -12.14
N ARG A 91 29.78 14.01 -11.55
CA ARG A 91 29.24 15.19 -12.24
C ARG A 91 30.33 16.15 -12.73
N PHE A 92 31.53 16.15 -12.14
CA PHE A 92 32.66 16.92 -12.64
C PHE A 92 33.17 16.42 -13.99
N PHE A 93 32.86 15.17 -14.36
CA PHE A 93 33.35 14.53 -15.61
C PHE A 93 32.21 14.28 -16.62
N SER A 94 30.93 14.43 -16.23
CA SER A 94 29.77 14.18 -17.09
C SER A 94 28.77 15.33 -17.00
N GLN A 95 28.22 15.75 -18.16
CA GLN A 95 27.19 16.81 -18.20
C GLN A 95 25.80 16.33 -17.75
N ALA A 96 25.53 15.02 -17.73
CA ALA A 96 24.24 14.45 -17.36
C ALA A 96 24.20 14.08 -15.87
N SER A 97 23.09 14.43 -15.19
CA SER A 97 22.86 13.99 -13.82
C SER A 97 22.63 12.49 -13.78
N PRO A 98 23.37 11.73 -12.94
CA PRO A 98 23.17 10.29 -12.81
C PRO A 98 21.77 9.98 -12.28
N ILE A 99 21.24 8.82 -12.66
CA ILE A 99 19.97 8.32 -12.16
C ILE A 99 20.21 7.55 -10.86
N LEU A 100 19.48 7.93 -9.82
CA LEU A 100 19.39 7.18 -8.57
C LEU A 100 18.05 6.46 -8.55
N PHE A 101 18.07 5.15 -8.70
CA PHE A 101 16.88 4.30 -8.58
C PHE A 101 16.77 3.75 -7.16
N ILE A 102 15.59 3.94 -6.56
CA ILE A 102 15.26 3.39 -5.23
C ILE A 102 14.08 2.47 -5.38
N ASP A 103 14.33 1.17 -5.21
CA ASP A 103 13.27 0.17 -5.20
C ASP A 103 12.58 0.16 -3.84
N GLU A 104 11.25 0.02 -3.84
CA GLU A 104 10.38 0.03 -2.65
C GLU A 104 10.65 1.24 -1.73
N ILE A 105 10.67 2.45 -2.31
CA ILE A 105 11.00 3.70 -1.60
C ILE A 105 10.13 3.94 -0.36
N HIS A 106 8.92 3.36 -0.30
CA HIS A 106 8.05 3.42 0.87
C HIS A 106 8.64 2.76 2.13
N ARG A 107 9.62 1.87 1.98
CA ARG A 107 10.32 1.23 3.10
C ARG A 107 11.44 2.08 3.67
N PHE A 108 11.81 3.17 3.01
CA PHE A 108 12.74 4.14 3.58
C PHE A 108 12.10 4.90 4.73
N SER A 109 12.80 4.99 5.86
CA SER A 109 12.43 5.87 6.96
C SER A 109 12.36 7.34 6.50
N LYS A 110 11.62 8.17 7.21
CA LYS A 110 11.55 9.62 6.93
C LYS A 110 12.93 10.27 6.85
N SER A 111 13.87 9.88 7.74
CA SER A 111 15.24 10.39 7.74
C SER A 111 16.05 9.99 6.50
N GLN A 112 15.82 8.78 5.96
CA GLN A 112 16.44 8.36 4.72
C GLN A 112 15.88 9.14 3.53
N GLN A 113 14.56 9.34 3.47
CA GLN A 113 13.92 10.14 2.44
C GLN A 113 14.36 11.63 2.52
N ASP A 114 14.46 12.21 3.72
CA ASP A 114 14.96 13.57 3.93
C ASP A 114 16.38 13.75 3.39
N SER A 115 17.24 12.73 3.53
CA SER A 115 18.64 12.79 3.03
C SER A 115 18.75 12.90 1.51
N LEU A 116 17.69 12.57 0.76
CA LEU A 116 17.62 12.69 -0.70
C LEU A 116 17.27 14.10 -1.17
N LEU A 117 16.59 14.91 -0.32
CA LEU A 117 15.99 16.19 -0.74
C LEU A 117 17.01 17.13 -1.37
N GLY A 118 18.15 17.34 -0.71
CA GLY A 118 19.18 18.24 -1.21
C GLY A 118 19.77 17.81 -2.56
N ALA A 119 19.96 16.51 -2.76
CA ALA A 119 20.52 15.99 -4.00
C ALA A 119 19.53 16.05 -5.17
N VAL A 120 18.24 15.83 -4.90
CA VAL A 120 17.15 15.96 -5.88
C VAL A 120 16.94 17.43 -6.26
N GLU A 121 16.86 18.33 -5.26
CA GLU A 121 16.60 19.75 -5.45
C GLU A 121 17.72 20.44 -6.25
N THR A 122 18.97 20.10 -5.98
CA THR A 122 20.13 20.67 -6.67
C THR A 122 20.48 19.94 -7.98
N GLY A 123 19.70 18.89 -8.34
CA GLY A 123 19.93 18.11 -9.55
C GLY A 123 21.25 17.32 -9.53
N VAL A 124 21.80 17.02 -8.36
CA VAL A 124 22.99 16.13 -8.22
C VAL A 124 22.66 14.73 -8.71
N VAL A 125 21.44 14.29 -8.48
CA VAL A 125 20.87 13.05 -9.02
C VAL A 125 19.48 13.31 -9.60
N THR A 126 19.08 12.53 -10.60
CA THR A 126 17.70 12.37 -11.02
C THR A 126 17.13 11.16 -10.30
N LEU A 127 16.19 11.37 -9.39
CA LEU A 127 15.58 10.29 -8.61
C LEU A 127 14.50 9.58 -9.42
N ILE A 128 14.57 8.25 -9.47
CA ILE A 128 13.47 7.38 -9.88
C ILE A 128 13.12 6.49 -8.67
N GLY A 129 12.04 6.80 -7.98
CA GLY A 129 11.51 5.95 -6.91
C GLY A 129 10.52 4.93 -7.47
N ALA A 130 10.55 3.70 -6.98
CA ALA A 130 9.53 2.69 -7.27
C ALA A 130 8.81 2.29 -6.00
N THR A 131 7.50 2.08 -6.07
CA THR A 131 6.69 1.65 -4.93
C THR A 131 5.46 0.87 -5.38
N THR A 132 5.05 -0.10 -4.57
CA THR A 132 3.76 -0.79 -4.67
C THR A 132 2.69 -0.11 -3.80
N GLU A 133 3.10 0.63 -2.76
CA GLU A 133 2.22 1.31 -1.84
C GLU A 133 1.85 2.72 -2.31
N ASN A 134 0.73 3.26 -1.79
CA ASN A 134 0.29 4.60 -2.18
C ASN A 134 1.30 5.68 -1.69
N PRO A 135 2.00 6.35 -2.62
CA PRO A 135 3.05 7.29 -2.26
C PRO A 135 2.55 8.51 -1.46
N SER A 136 1.27 8.84 -1.53
CA SER A 136 0.70 9.95 -0.76
C SER A 136 0.75 9.74 0.75
N PHE A 137 0.84 8.49 1.21
CA PHE A 137 0.94 8.13 2.63
C PHE A 137 2.36 7.80 3.06
N GLU A 138 3.14 7.18 2.16
CA GLU A 138 4.42 6.56 2.48
C GLU A 138 5.63 7.44 2.12
N VAL A 139 5.48 8.34 1.16
CA VAL A 139 6.56 9.24 0.75
C VAL A 139 6.35 10.62 1.37
N ILE A 140 7.41 11.20 1.92
CA ILE A 140 7.34 12.51 2.56
C ILE A 140 6.92 13.60 1.56
N ARG A 141 6.07 14.52 2.00
CA ARG A 141 5.53 15.61 1.16
C ARG A 141 6.62 16.46 0.47
N PRO A 142 7.74 16.82 1.12
CA PRO A 142 8.82 17.55 0.46
C PRO A 142 9.42 16.82 -0.73
N LEU A 143 9.52 15.49 -0.68
CA LEU A 143 10.02 14.68 -1.80
C LEU A 143 8.98 14.57 -2.92
N LEU A 144 7.70 14.32 -2.56
CA LEU A 144 6.60 14.30 -3.53
C LEU A 144 6.46 15.61 -4.31
N SER A 145 6.65 16.75 -3.66
CA SER A 145 6.55 18.06 -4.33
C SER A 145 7.65 18.31 -5.38
N ARG A 146 8.72 17.51 -5.39
CA ARG A 146 9.87 17.58 -6.30
C ARG A 146 9.89 16.47 -7.34
N CYS A 147 8.95 15.52 -7.25
CA CYS A 147 8.86 14.38 -8.15
C CYS A 147 7.52 14.37 -8.88
N GLN A 148 7.55 13.98 -10.14
CA GLN A 148 6.33 13.61 -10.87
C GLN A 148 5.87 12.21 -10.43
N LEU A 149 4.58 11.96 -10.47
CA LEU A 149 4.02 10.64 -10.16
C LEU A 149 3.50 9.98 -11.43
N TYR A 150 4.01 8.79 -11.74
CA TYR A 150 3.53 7.96 -12.84
C TYR A 150 2.93 6.67 -12.29
N VAL A 151 1.69 6.40 -12.70
CA VAL A 151 0.96 5.21 -12.27
C VAL A 151 1.10 4.13 -13.34
N LEU A 152 1.68 2.99 -12.95
CA LEU A 152 1.73 1.79 -13.78
C LEU A 152 0.51 0.93 -13.45
N LYS A 153 -0.10 0.36 -14.48
CA LYS A 153 -1.25 -0.52 -14.37
C LYS A 153 -0.80 -1.98 -14.40
N SER A 154 -1.63 -2.87 -13.89
CA SER A 154 -1.48 -4.32 -14.14
C SER A 154 -1.43 -4.58 -15.64
N LEU A 155 -0.68 -5.58 -16.06
CA LEU A 155 -0.63 -5.99 -17.46
C LEU A 155 -1.97 -6.62 -17.85
N GLU A 156 -2.48 -6.21 -19.00
CA GLU A 156 -3.72 -6.77 -19.56
C GLU A 156 -3.46 -8.16 -20.16
N LYS A 157 -4.54 -8.91 -20.44
CA LYS A 157 -4.44 -10.27 -21.01
C LYS A 157 -3.60 -10.31 -22.28
N GLU A 158 -3.79 -9.34 -23.15
CA GLU A 158 -3.08 -9.19 -24.43
C GLU A 158 -1.57 -8.98 -24.21
N ASP A 159 -1.18 -8.13 -23.25
CA ASP A 159 0.22 -7.87 -22.89
C ASP A 159 0.89 -9.14 -22.36
N LEU A 160 0.18 -9.90 -21.51
CA LEU A 160 0.68 -11.15 -20.93
C LEU A 160 0.85 -12.25 -21.99
N LEU A 161 -0.07 -12.36 -22.93
CA LEU A 161 0.04 -13.29 -24.06
C LEU A 161 1.20 -12.91 -24.99
N GLU A 162 1.38 -11.63 -25.29
CA GLU A 162 2.53 -11.14 -26.04
C GLU A 162 3.83 -11.48 -25.34
N LEU A 163 3.89 -11.32 -24.01
CA LEU A 163 5.06 -11.68 -23.20
C LEU A 163 5.38 -13.17 -23.30
N LEU A 164 4.40 -14.07 -23.22
CA LEU A 164 4.60 -15.51 -23.37
C LEU A 164 5.13 -15.89 -24.76
N HIS A 165 4.54 -15.35 -25.83
CA HIS A 165 5.00 -15.59 -27.19
C HIS A 165 6.42 -15.07 -27.42
N ASN A 166 6.72 -13.87 -26.92
CA ASN A 166 8.06 -13.30 -27.00
C ASN A 166 9.07 -14.13 -26.20
N ALA A 167 8.68 -14.69 -25.04
CA ALA A 167 9.54 -15.52 -24.25
C ALA A 167 9.95 -16.81 -24.99
N ILE A 168 8.99 -17.49 -25.59
CA ILE A 168 9.26 -18.73 -26.37
C ILE A 168 10.10 -18.42 -27.61
N ALA A 169 9.85 -17.31 -28.29
CA ALA A 169 10.53 -16.94 -29.53
C ALA A 169 11.96 -16.41 -29.32
N LYS A 170 12.21 -15.64 -28.24
CA LYS A 170 13.46 -14.90 -28.04
C LYS A 170 14.44 -15.57 -27.07
N ASP A 171 13.96 -16.36 -26.10
CA ASP A 171 14.85 -17.01 -25.13
C ASP A 171 15.70 -18.10 -25.80
N THR A 172 17.00 -18.09 -25.48
CA THR A 172 17.97 -19.00 -26.12
C THR A 172 17.70 -20.47 -25.86
N TYR A 173 17.10 -20.79 -24.71
CA TYR A 173 16.77 -22.14 -24.29
C TYR A 173 15.39 -22.57 -24.79
N LEU A 174 14.37 -21.69 -24.65
CA LEU A 174 13.00 -22.04 -25.02
C LEU A 174 12.79 -22.17 -26.53
N LYS A 175 13.47 -21.35 -27.35
CA LYS A 175 13.36 -21.39 -28.82
C LYS A 175 13.83 -22.72 -29.45
N GLU A 176 14.69 -23.47 -28.75
CA GLU A 176 15.18 -24.80 -29.21
C GLU A 176 14.18 -25.92 -28.92
N LYS A 177 13.13 -25.64 -28.15
CA LYS A 177 12.11 -26.60 -27.77
C LYS A 177 10.84 -26.40 -28.59
N ARG A 178 10.12 -27.50 -28.83
CA ARG A 178 8.80 -27.45 -29.43
C ARG A 178 7.76 -27.18 -28.31
N ILE A 179 7.43 -25.91 -28.09
CA ILE A 179 6.48 -25.50 -27.04
C ILE A 179 5.18 -25.03 -27.71
N THR A 180 4.08 -25.68 -27.36
CA THR A 180 2.73 -25.33 -27.82
C THR A 180 1.90 -24.85 -26.64
N LEU A 181 1.51 -23.56 -26.65
CA LEU A 181 0.58 -22.98 -25.69
C LEU A 181 -0.86 -23.33 -26.10
N LYS A 182 -1.39 -24.49 -25.64
CA LYS A 182 -2.75 -24.92 -25.96
C LYS A 182 -3.78 -24.18 -25.12
N GLU A 183 -3.51 -23.98 -23.86
CA GLU A 183 -4.33 -23.26 -22.88
C GLU A 183 -3.44 -22.36 -22.05
N THR A 184 -3.91 -21.17 -21.70
CA THR A 184 -3.12 -20.15 -20.99
C THR A 184 -3.88 -19.51 -19.82
N ASP A 185 -5.16 -19.81 -19.64
CA ASP A 185 -6.00 -19.14 -18.65
C ASP A 185 -5.52 -19.38 -17.20
N ALA A 186 -5.03 -20.58 -16.89
CA ALA A 186 -4.41 -20.85 -15.60
C ALA A 186 -3.15 -20.03 -15.38
N MET A 187 -2.23 -19.95 -16.37
CA MET A 187 -1.02 -19.15 -16.27
C MET A 187 -1.34 -17.66 -16.04
N LEU A 188 -2.29 -17.12 -16.80
CA LEU A 188 -2.72 -15.73 -16.70
C LEU A 188 -3.35 -15.47 -15.33
N ARG A 189 -4.23 -16.35 -14.87
CA ARG A 189 -4.87 -16.26 -13.55
C ARG A 189 -3.87 -16.30 -12.40
N TYR A 190 -2.92 -17.25 -12.43
CA TYR A 190 -1.94 -17.40 -11.35
C TYR A 190 -0.84 -16.34 -11.40
N SER A 191 -0.58 -15.70 -12.55
CA SER A 191 0.34 -14.57 -12.63
C SER A 191 -0.24 -13.29 -12.03
N GLY A 192 -1.57 -13.13 -12.02
CA GLY A 192 -2.25 -11.94 -11.48
C GLY A 192 -1.79 -10.63 -12.13
N GLY A 193 -1.40 -10.63 -13.41
CA GLY A 193 -0.88 -9.45 -14.09
C GLY A 193 0.62 -9.16 -13.84
N ASP A 194 1.33 -10.04 -13.13
CA ASP A 194 2.76 -9.94 -12.85
C ASP A 194 3.56 -10.69 -13.93
N ALA A 195 4.33 -9.94 -14.73
CA ALA A 195 5.19 -10.49 -15.79
C ALA A 195 6.24 -11.48 -15.28
N ARG A 196 6.84 -11.21 -14.12
CA ARG A 196 7.88 -12.07 -13.53
C ARG A 196 7.30 -13.42 -13.13
N LYS A 197 6.12 -13.39 -12.48
CA LYS A 197 5.40 -14.62 -12.10
C LYS A 197 5.00 -15.43 -13.33
N LEU A 198 4.48 -14.77 -14.35
CA LEU A 198 4.08 -15.44 -15.59
C LEU A 198 5.25 -16.19 -16.22
N LEU A 199 6.40 -15.54 -16.33
CA LEU A 199 7.61 -16.15 -16.89
C LEU A 199 8.15 -17.28 -15.99
N ASN A 200 8.09 -17.14 -14.68
CA ASN A 200 8.48 -18.19 -13.75
C ASN A 200 7.55 -19.42 -13.87
N ILE A 201 6.25 -19.22 -14.05
CA ILE A 201 5.30 -20.33 -14.29
C ILE A 201 5.64 -21.03 -15.59
N LEU A 202 5.90 -20.28 -16.67
CA LEU A 202 6.31 -20.87 -17.95
C LEU A 202 7.59 -21.70 -17.79
N GLU A 203 8.62 -21.16 -17.13
CA GLU A 203 9.89 -21.84 -16.89
C GLU A 203 9.68 -23.13 -16.11
N LEU A 204 8.89 -23.09 -15.03
CA LEU A 204 8.55 -24.25 -14.21
C LEU A 204 7.87 -25.38 -15.02
N VAL A 205 6.88 -25.04 -15.84
CA VAL A 205 6.14 -26.02 -16.66
C VAL A 205 7.07 -26.63 -17.72
N VAL A 206 7.89 -25.81 -18.36
CA VAL A 206 8.82 -26.28 -19.40
C VAL A 206 9.93 -27.14 -18.81
N GLU A 207 10.47 -26.79 -17.63
CA GLU A 207 11.50 -27.58 -16.96
C GLU A 207 10.97 -28.96 -16.50
N ALA A 208 9.72 -29.00 -16.04
CA ALA A 208 9.10 -30.25 -15.59
C ALA A 208 8.86 -31.27 -16.73
N ASP A 209 8.64 -30.78 -17.95
CA ASP A 209 8.40 -31.59 -19.14
C ASP A 209 9.64 -31.66 -20.09
N ASN A 210 10.84 -31.36 -19.55
CA ASN A 210 12.07 -31.16 -20.33
C ASN A 210 12.46 -32.38 -21.20
N ASP A 211 12.11 -33.60 -20.79
CA ASP A 211 12.43 -34.87 -21.49
C ASP A 211 11.45 -35.17 -22.63
N SER A 212 10.41 -34.34 -22.85
CA SER A 212 9.42 -34.53 -23.90
C SER A 212 9.88 -33.94 -25.24
N GLU A 213 9.60 -34.63 -26.35
CA GLU A 213 9.89 -34.11 -27.70
C GLU A 213 9.05 -32.86 -28.03
N GLU A 214 7.84 -32.77 -27.49
CA GLU A 214 6.94 -31.64 -27.60
C GLU A 214 6.35 -31.32 -26.21
N ILE A 215 6.43 -30.07 -25.82
CA ILE A 215 5.89 -29.55 -24.55
C ILE A 215 4.56 -28.87 -24.85
N VAL A 216 3.46 -29.53 -24.48
CA VAL A 216 2.11 -28.94 -24.59
C VAL A 216 1.71 -28.35 -23.25
N VAL A 217 1.56 -27.04 -23.20
CA VAL A 217 1.11 -26.31 -22.01
C VAL A 217 -0.42 -26.32 -21.97
N THR A 218 -1.00 -26.88 -20.90
CA THR A 218 -2.45 -26.89 -20.63
C THR A 218 -2.70 -26.34 -19.23
N ASP A 219 -3.90 -25.86 -18.98
CA ASP A 219 -4.31 -25.35 -17.67
C ASP A 219 -4.19 -26.42 -16.57
N GLU A 220 -4.50 -27.66 -16.88
CA GLU A 220 -4.36 -28.79 -15.95
C GLU A 220 -2.90 -29.00 -15.53
N LYS A 221 -1.97 -29.00 -16.50
CA LYS A 221 -0.53 -29.13 -16.21
C LYS A 221 -0.02 -27.96 -15.36
N VAL A 222 -0.43 -26.74 -15.69
CA VAL A 222 -0.05 -25.56 -14.91
C VAL A 222 -0.47 -25.69 -13.47
N VAL A 223 -1.73 -26.08 -13.21
CA VAL A 223 -2.27 -26.28 -11.86
C VAL A 223 -1.51 -27.39 -11.12
N GLU A 224 -1.28 -28.52 -11.78
CA GLU A 224 -0.54 -29.65 -11.20
C GLU A 224 0.89 -29.24 -10.77
N ARG A 225 1.62 -28.53 -11.64
CA ARG A 225 3.00 -28.10 -11.35
C ARG A 225 3.07 -27.03 -10.26
N LEU A 226 2.10 -26.13 -10.20
CA LEU A 226 2.01 -25.14 -9.14
C LEU A 226 1.66 -25.76 -7.78
N GLN A 227 0.79 -26.78 -7.75
CA GLN A 227 0.46 -27.52 -6.52
C GLN A 227 1.65 -28.34 -5.98
N GLN A 228 2.49 -28.86 -6.86
CA GLN A 228 3.71 -29.59 -6.48
C GLN A 228 4.84 -28.65 -5.99
N ASN A 229 4.72 -27.35 -6.22
CA ASN A 229 5.71 -26.35 -5.81
C ASN A 229 5.05 -25.18 -5.05
N PRO A 230 4.73 -25.36 -3.75
CA PRO A 230 4.02 -24.36 -2.93
C PRO A 230 4.73 -23.01 -2.83
N LEU A 231 6.05 -22.93 -3.09
CA LEU A 231 6.83 -21.70 -3.07
C LEU A 231 6.53 -20.76 -4.25
N ALA A 232 5.85 -21.27 -5.29
CA ALA A 232 5.35 -20.45 -6.39
C ALA A 232 4.00 -19.78 -6.06
N TYR A 233 3.40 -20.08 -4.90
CA TYR A 233 2.12 -19.53 -4.46
C TYR A 233 2.30 -18.07 -3.96
N ASP A 234 1.48 -17.24 -4.46
CA ASP A 234 1.53 -15.79 -4.44
C ASP A 234 1.33 -15.13 -3.06
N LYS A 235 2.35 -14.45 -2.53
CA LYS A 235 2.22 -13.58 -1.34
C LYS A 235 1.70 -12.17 -1.64
N ASP A 236 1.69 -11.73 -2.91
CA ASP A 236 1.44 -10.32 -3.29
C ASP A 236 0.44 -10.14 -4.46
N GLY A 237 -0.37 -11.16 -4.84
CA GLY A 237 -1.26 -11.10 -6.00
C GLY A 237 -2.71 -10.72 -5.69
N GLU A 238 -3.51 -10.60 -6.75
CA GLU A 238 -4.94 -10.22 -6.70
C GLU A 238 -5.77 -11.16 -5.78
N MET A 239 -5.42 -12.47 -5.74
CA MET A 239 -6.03 -13.43 -4.81
C MET A 239 -5.75 -13.12 -3.33
N HIS A 240 -4.61 -12.50 -3.01
CA HIS A 240 -4.29 -12.05 -1.65
C HIS A 240 -5.30 -10.96 -1.21
N TYR A 241 -5.55 -9.96 -2.07
CA TYR A 241 -6.54 -8.91 -1.78
C TYR A 241 -7.96 -9.43 -1.71
N ASP A 242 -8.31 -10.42 -2.51
CA ASP A 242 -9.64 -11.05 -2.50
C ASP A 242 -9.86 -11.85 -1.22
N ILE A 243 -8.87 -12.63 -0.78
CA ILE A 243 -8.96 -13.42 0.46
C ILE A 243 -9.06 -12.50 1.69
N ILE A 244 -8.22 -11.46 1.77
CA ILE A 244 -8.30 -10.51 2.88
C ILE A 244 -9.62 -9.73 2.88
N SER A 245 -10.13 -9.38 1.70
CA SER A 245 -11.43 -8.72 1.55
C SER A 245 -12.57 -9.63 2.00
N ALA A 246 -12.53 -10.91 1.64
CA ALA A 246 -13.50 -11.91 2.09
C ALA A 246 -13.42 -12.13 3.61
N PHE A 247 -12.22 -12.19 4.18
CA PHE A 247 -11.98 -12.29 5.61
C PHE A 247 -12.63 -11.13 6.37
N ILE A 248 -12.33 -9.89 5.98
CA ILE A 248 -12.90 -8.68 6.63
C ILE A 248 -14.41 -8.65 6.46
N LYS A 249 -14.94 -8.97 5.28
CA LYS A 249 -16.39 -8.99 5.01
C LYS A 249 -17.11 -10.06 5.82
N SER A 250 -16.49 -11.21 6.06
CA SER A 250 -17.04 -12.26 6.92
C SER A 250 -17.13 -11.79 8.39
N ILE A 251 -16.09 -11.15 8.92
CA ILE A 251 -16.11 -10.53 10.25
C ILE A 251 -17.23 -9.48 10.34
N ARG A 252 -17.29 -8.56 9.38
CA ARG A 252 -18.30 -7.50 9.29
C ARG A 252 -19.71 -8.07 9.18
N GLY A 253 -19.87 -9.14 8.39
CA GLY A 253 -21.12 -9.85 8.20
C GLY A 253 -21.53 -10.78 9.35
N SER A 254 -20.71 -10.87 10.42
CA SER A 254 -20.96 -11.74 11.59
C SER A 254 -20.99 -13.24 11.23
N ASP A 255 -20.15 -13.67 10.30
CA ASP A 255 -19.95 -15.06 9.94
C ASP A 255 -18.60 -15.57 10.48
N PRO A 256 -18.56 -16.22 11.67
CA PRO A 256 -17.32 -16.72 12.25
C PRO A 256 -16.73 -17.89 11.45
N ASP A 257 -17.55 -18.73 10.81
CA ASP A 257 -17.09 -19.87 10.05
C ASP A 257 -16.41 -19.41 8.75
N GLY A 258 -17.03 -18.49 8.03
CA GLY A 258 -16.43 -17.82 6.87
C GLY A 258 -15.14 -17.10 7.22
N ALA A 259 -15.11 -16.36 8.33
CA ALA A 259 -13.92 -15.66 8.79
C ALA A 259 -12.78 -16.62 9.12
N LEU A 260 -13.03 -17.71 9.82
CA LEU A 260 -12.04 -18.75 10.12
C LEU A 260 -11.53 -19.47 8.87
N TYR A 261 -12.42 -19.74 7.90
CA TYR A 261 -12.03 -20.35 6.65
C TYR A 261 -11.04 -19.45 5.87
N TRP A 262 -11.33 -18.17 5.75
CA TRP A 262 -10.44 -17.23 5.07
C TRP A 262 -9.14 -16.98 5.85
N LEU A 263 -9.19 -16.98 7.19
CA LEU A 263 -8.00 -16.96 8.04
C LEU A 263 -7.12 -18.18 7.76
N ALA A 264 -7.69 -19.40 7.75
CA ALA A 264 -6.95 -20.62 7.46
C ALA A 264 -6.30 -20.57 6.08
N ARG A 265 -6.99 -20.05 5.05
CA ARG A 265 -6.42 -19.87 3.72
C ARG A 265 -5.22 -18.91 3.70
N MET A 266 -5.24 -17.86 4.51
CA MET A 266 -4.09 -16.93 4.64
C MET A 266 -2.92 -17.63 5.36
N VAL A 267 -3.19 -18.41 6.41
CA VAL A 267 -2.17 -19.18 7.14
C VAL A 267 -1.49 -20.19 6.24
N GLU A 268 -2.26 -21.01 5.52
CA GLU A 268 -1.75 -22.01 4.57
C GLU A 268 -1.01 -21.36 3.39
N GLY A 269 -1.45 -20.18 2.95
CA GLY A 269 -0.76 -19.36 1.94
C GLY A 269 0.53 -18.71 2.45
N GLY A 270 0.89 -18.89 3.72
CA GLY A 270 2.11 -18.33 4.33
C GLY A 270 2.09 -16.80 4.48
N GLU A 271 0.90 -16.22 4.66
CA GLU A 271 0.74 -14.79 4.89
C GLU A 271 1.52 -14.30 6.11
N ASP A 272 1.97 -13.05 6.09
CA ASP A 272 2.57 -12.42 7.24
C ASP A 272 1.58 -12.35 8.41
N PRO A 273 1.89 -13.02 9.55
CA PRO A 273 1.01 -13.02 10.71
C PRO A 273 0.74 -11.61 11.24
N ALA A 274 1.70 -10.70 11.14
CA ALA A 274 1.54 -9.29 11.53
C ALA A 274 0.58 -8.56 10.58
N PHE A 275 0.55 -8.90 9.31
CA PHE A 275 -0.41 -8.34 8.36
C PHE A 275 -1.84 -8.72 8.73
N ILE A 276 -2.09 -10.02 9.00
CA ILE A 276 -3.42 -10.50 9.42
C ILE A 276 -3.85 -9.80 10.73
N ALA A 277 -2.96 -9.74 11.71
CA ALA A 277 -3.23 -9.09 12.99
C ALA A 277 -3.57 -7.60 12.84
N ARG A 278 -2.88 -6.86 11.96
CA ARG A 278 -3.22 -5.45 11.64
C ARG A 278 -4.65 -5.32 11.10
N ARG A 279 -5.11 -6.25 10.28
CA ARG A 279 -6.48 -6.23 9.75
C ARG A 279 -7.52 -6.45 10.84
N LEU A 280 -7.23 -7.32 11.80
CA LEU A 280 -8.11 -7.50 12.98
C LEU A 280 -8.20 -6.23 13.83
N VAL A 281 -7.08 -5.53 14.07
CA VAL A 281 -7.07 -4.25 14.80
C VAL A 281 -7.90 -3.18 14.09
N ILE A 282 -7.79 -3.09 12.75
CA ILE A 282 -8.60 -2.16 11.96
C ILE A 282 -10.07 -2.52 12.05
N SER A 283 -10.43 -3.79 11.81
CA SER A 283 -11.84 -4.25 11.86
C SER A 283 -12.44 -4.09 13.25
N ALA A 284 -11.68 -4.29 14.32
CA ALA A 284 -12.11 -4.04 15.69
C ALA A 284 -12.54 -2.59 15.92
N SER A 285 -11.89 -1.62 15.29
CA SER A 285 -12.22 -0.19 15.40
C SER A 285 -13.26 0.27 14.39
N GLU A 286 -13.20 -0.24 13.14
CA GLU A 286 -14.06 0.16 12.04
C GLU A 286 -15.45 -0.48 12.13
N ASP A 287 -15.51 -1.81 12.38
CA ASP A 287 -16.74 -2.58 12.28
C ASP A 287 -17.41 -2.84 13.63
N ILE A 288 -16.64 -2.99 14.72
CA ILE A 288 -17.15 -3.25 16.06
C ILE A 288 -17.25 -1.94 16.87
N GLY A 289 -16.18 -1.16 16.89
CA GLY A 289 -16.13 0.17 17.47
C GLY A 289 -16.73 0.27 18.86
N LEU A 290 -17.63 1.23 19.03
CA LEU A 290 -18.27 1.52 20.30
C LEU A 290 -19.32 0.48 20.74
N ALA A 291 -19.74 -0.43 19.86
CA ALA A 291 -20.66 -1.51 20.25
C ALA A 291 -20.02 -2.50 21.23
N ASN A 292 -18.69 -2.70 21.12
CA ASN A 292 -17.91 -3.51 22.07
C ASN A 292 -16.45 -3.00 22.14
N PRO A 293 -16.13 -2.03 23.02
CA PRO A 293 -14.78 -1.47 23.15
C PRO A 293 -13.67 -2.48 23.46
N ASN A 294 -14.01 -3.64 24.03
CA ASN A 294 -13.03 -4.71 24.31
C ASN A 294 -12.48 -5.35 23.02
N ALA A 295 -13.17 -5.18 21.90
CA ALA A 295 -12.73 -5.72 20.61
C ALA A 295 -11.34 -5.22 20.22
N LEU A 296 -11.10 -3.91 20.35
CA LEU A 296 -9.79 -3.31 20.07
C LEU A 296 -8.70 -3.80 21.03
N LEU A 297 -9.03 -3.96 22.32
CA LEU A 297 -8.09 -4.47 23.33
C LEU A 297 -7.67 -5.90 22.99
N LEU A 298 -8.63 -6.78 22.66
CA LEU A 298 -8.35 -8.16 22.31
C LEU A 298 -7.55 -8.26 21.00
N ALA A 299 -7.92 -7.47 19.98
CA ALA A 299 -7.18 -7.45 18.71
C ALA A 299 -5.72 -7.00 18.88
N ASN A 300 -5.47 -5.99 19.73
CA ASN A 300 -4.09 -5.59 20.06
C ASN A 300 -3.35 -6.66 20.87
N ALA A 301 -4.01 -7.31 21.84
CA ALA A 301 -3.40 -8.41 22.58
C ALA A 301 -3.02 -9.58 21.65
N ALA A 302 -3.87 -9.92 20.68
CA ALA A 302 -3.60 -10.92 19.66
C ALA A 302 -2.43 -10.51 18.76
N PHE A 303 -2.36 -9.23 18.36
CA PHE A 303 -1.23 -8.69 17.60
C PHE A 303 0.08 -8.86 18.36
N ASP A 304 0.13 -8.43 19.63
CA ASP A 304 1.32 -8.56 20.48
C ASP A 304 1.73 -10.01 20.72
N ALA A 305 0.75 -10.91 20.90
CA ALA A 305 1.01 -12.33 21.05
C ALA A 305 1.66 -12.92 19.80
N VAL A 306 1.09 -12.64 18.63
CA VAL A 306 1.59 -13.11 17.34
C VAL A 306 3.02 -12.64 17.08
N MET A 307 3.35 -11.37 17.41
CA MET A 307 4.69 -10.83 17.27
C MET A 307 5.72 -11.51 18.18
N LYS A 308 5.29 -12.09 19.29
CA LYS A 308 6.15 -12.80 20.24
C LYS A 308 6.34 -14.27 19.90
N ILE A 309 5.29 -14.94 19.42
CA ILE A 309 5.30 -16.40 19.24
C ILE A 309 5.48 -16.83 17.77
N GLY A 310 5.06 -16.00 16.78
CA GLY A 310 5.17 -16.32 15.36
C GLY A 310 4.37 -17.55 14.93
N TRP A 311 4.70 -18.09 13.74
CA TRP A 311 4.14 -19.36 13.25
C TRP A 311 4.86 -20.58 13.83
N PRO A 312 4.19 -21.72 14.02
CA PRO A 312 2.77 -21.99 13.64
C PRO A 312 1.74 -21.64 14.72
N GLU A 313 2.13 -21.35 15.96
CA GLU A 313 1.21 -21.13 17.10
C GLU A 313 0.46 -19.81 17.01
N GLY A 314 0.97 -18.82 16.29
CA GLY A 314 0.31 -17.53 16.05
C GLY A 314 -1.10 -17.62 15.47
N ARG A 315 -1.43 -18.75 14.81
CA ARG A 315 -2.80 -19.00 14.32
C ARG A 315 -3.85 -19.05 15.42
N ILE A 316 -3.46 -19.44 16.64
CA ILE A 316 -4.39 -19.63 17.77
C ILE A 316 -4.94 -18.28 18.26
N PRO A 317 -4.11 -17.30 18.69
CA PRO A 317 -4.62 -15.98 19.08
C PRO A 317 -5.29 -15.23 17.92
N LEU A 318 -4.87 -15.45 16.67
CA LEU A 318 -5.56 -14.88 15.51
C LEU A 318 -6.97 -15.47 15.34
N ALA A 319 -7.14 -16.77 15.53
CA ALA A 319 -8.45 -17.42 15.47
C ALA A 319 -9.39 -16.95 16.61
N GLU A 320 -8.86 -16.84 17.84
CA GLU A 320 -9.61 -16.33 18.99
C GLU A 320 -10.12 -14.90 18.72
N ALA A 321 -9.24 -14.00 18.28
CA ALA A 321 -9.62 -12.62 17.94
C ALA A 321 -10.63 -12.59 16.77
N THR A 322 -10.44 -13.43 15.75
CA THR A 322 -11.34 -13.51 14.59
C THR A 322 -12.76 -13.89 15.02
N VAL A 323 -12.92 -14.94 15.82
CA VAL A 323 -14.22 -15.38 16.32
C VAL A 323 -14.86 -14.31 17.19
N TYR A 324 -14.09 -13.72 18.11
CA TYR A 324 -14.57 -12.66 18.98
C TYR A 324 -15.11 -11.46 18.19
N LEU A 325 -14.37 -11.00 17.17
CA LEU A 325 -14.80 -9.89 16.33
C LEU A 325 -16.01 -10.25 15.48
N ALA A 326 -16.04 -11.44 14.88
CA ALA A 326 -17.16 -11.90 14.08
C ALA A 326 -18.45 -12.00 14.88
N THR A 327 -18.38 -12.46 16.14
CA THR A 327 -19.55 -12.63 17.02
C THR A 327 -19.94 -11.37 17.83
N SER A 328 -19.09 -10.33 17.83
CA SER A 328 -19.38 -9.06 18.51
C SER A 328 -20.49 -8.27 17.81
N PRO A 329 -21.32 -7.50 18.54
CA PRO A 329 -22.20 -6.51 17.92
C PRO A 329 -21.39 -5.49 17.12
N LYS A 330 -22.00 -4.95 16.06
CA LYS A 330 -21.33 -4.08 15.09
C LYS A 330 -21.72 -2.62 15.29
N SER A 331 -20.74 -1.72 15.12
CA SER A 331 -20.95 -0.28 14.97
C SER A 331 -19.78 0.37 14.26
N ASN A 332 -20.09 1.17 13.26
CA ASN A 332 -19.13 2.03 12.58
C ASN A 332 -19.35 3.52 12.94
N SER A 333 -20.09 3.85 14.00
CA SER A 333 -20.46 5.22 14.35
C SER A 333 -19.25 6.15 14.52
N ALA A 334 -18.16 5.65 15.11
CA ALA A 334 -16.92 6.42 15.27
C ALA A 334 -16.19 6.63 13.92
N TYR A 335 -16.18 5.62 13.05
CA TYR A 335 -15.62 5.70 11.70
C TYR A 335 -16.39 6.70 10.83
N GLU A 336 -17.72 6.64 10.81
CA GLU A 336 -18.57 7.63 10.13
C GLU A 336 -18.37 9.03 10.72
N GLY A 337 -18.27 9.13 12.05
CA GLY A 337 -18.03 10.39 12.74
C GLY A 337 -16.73 11.06 12.31
N ILE A 338 -15.61 10.35 12.27
CA ILE A 338 -14.33 10.95 11.83
C ILE A 338 -14.34 11.29 10.32
N ASN A 339 -14.97 10.49 9.49
CA ASN A 339 -15.09 10.78 8.06
C ASN A 339 -15.94 12.03 7.82
N GLY A 340 -17.10 12.15 8.50
CA GLY A 340 -17.93 13.36 8.45
C GLY A 340 -17.19 14.61 8.95
N ALA A 341 -16.41 14.48 10.04
CA ALA A 341 -15.56 15.57 10.52
C ALA A 341 -14.50 16.01 9.51
N LEU A 342 -13.84 15.04 8.84
CA LEU A 342 -12.85 15.33 7.81
C LEU A 342 -13.47 16.02 6.59
N GLU A 343 -14.65 15.61 6.17
CA GLU A 343 -15.39 16.23 5.07
C GLU A 343 -15.79 17.66 5.44
N LEU A 344 -16.32 17.86 6.65
CA LEU A 344 -16.64 19.20 7.16
C LEU A 344 -15.42 20.13 7.15
N VAL A 345 -14.28 19.68 7.66
CA VAL A 345 -13.04 20.47 7.66
C VAL A 345 -12.57 20.77 6.23
N ARG A 346 -12.68 19.82 5.30
CA ARG A 346 -12.31 20.07 3.88
C ARG A 346 -13.21 21.10 3.21
N SER A 347 -14.51 21.09 3.52
CA SER A 347 -15.49 22.02 2.93
C SER A 347 -15.44 23.41 3.54
N THR A 348 -15.11 23.54 4.84
CA THR A 348 -15.08 24.83 5.55
C THR A 348 -13.71 25.47 5.64
N GLY A 349 -12.64 24.71 5.37
CA GLY A 349 -11.26 25.18 5.51
C GLY A 349 -10.83 25.42 6.97
N ASN A 350 -9.89 26.31 7.16
CA ASN A 350 -9.29 26.60 8.49
C ASN A 350 -10.14 27.61 9.29
N LEU A 351 -11.24 27.16 9.86
CA LEU A 351 -12.03 27.98 10.76
C LEU A 351 -11.28 28.29 12.06
N PRO A 352 -11.42 29.50 12.63
CA PRO A 352 -10.71 29.89 13.83
C PRO A 352 -11.21 29.12 15.07
N VAL A 353 -10.29 28.73 15.95
CA VAL A 353 -10.66 28.18 17.25
C VAL A 353 -11.35 29.28 18.08
N PRO A 354 -12.50 29.02 18.72
CA PRO A 354 -13.16 29.98 19.60
C PRO A 354 -12.22 30.55 20.67
N LEU A 355 -12.30 31.87 20.95
CA LEU A 355 -11.33 32.55 21.82
C LEU A 355 -11.27 31.95 23.23
N HIS A 356 -12.42 31.56 23.80
CA HIS A 356 -12.48 30.94 25.14
C HIS A 356 -11.79 29.60 25.24
N LEU A 357 -11.62 28.86 24.11
CA LEU A 357 -10.91 27.58 24.08
C LEU A 357 -9.39 27.73 23.88
N ARG A 358 -8.91 28.94 23.59
CA ARG A 358 -7.48 29.18 23.33
C ARG A 358 -6.73 29.38 24.65
N ASN A 359 -5.56 28.74 24.79
CA ASN A 359 -4.67 29.01 25.92
C ASN A 359 -4.07 30.39 25.86
N ALA A 360 -3.93 31.04 27.03
CA ALA A 360 -3.38 32.41 27.18
C ALA A 360 -2.09 32.43 28.03
N PRO A 361 -0.97 31.81 27.58
CA PRO A 361 0.27 31.74 28.37
C PRO A 361 0.96 33.11 28.54
N THR A 362 0.70 34.09 27.66
CA THR A 362 1.32 35.44 27.72
C THR A 362 0.32 36.50 28.13
N LYS A 363 0.85 37.65 28.63
CA LYS A 363 0.03 38.85 28.96
C LYS A 363 -0.71 39.39 27.73
N LEU A 364 -0.06 39.39 26.57
CA LEU A 364 -0.67 39.84 25.31
C LEU A 364 -1.87 38.97 24.92
N MET A 365 -1.74 37.65 25.00
CA MET A 365 -2.84 36.70 24.69
C MET A 365 -4.03 36.90 25.62
N LYS A 366 -3.79 37.16 26.92
CA LYS A 366 -4.86 37.55 27.86
C LYS A 366 -5.57 38.84 27.48
N GLN A 367 -4.81 39.85 27.05
CA GLN A 367 -5.38 41.12 26.56
C GLN A 367 -6.20 40.95 25.28
N LEU A 368 -5.82 39.99 24.42
CA LEU A 368 -6.56 39.62 23.22
C LEU A 368 -7.79 38.75 23.50
N GLY A 369 -8.11 38.45 24.76
CA GLY A 369 -9.30 37.72 25.16
C GLY A 369 -9.17 36.19 25.07
N TYR A 370 -7.96 35.64 24.95
CA TYR A 370 -7.73 34.20 24.91
C TYR A 370 -8.06 33.61 26.28
N GLY A 371 -8.85 32.51 26.29
CA GLY A 371 -9.31 31.84 27.50
C GLY A 371 -10.35 32.59 28.31
N LYS A 372 -10.81 33.78 27.85
CA LYS A 372 -11.84 34.57 28.55
C LYS A 372 -13.16 33.82 28.47
N GLU A 373 -13.84 33.72 29.64
CA GLU A 373 -15.14 33.05 29.78
C GLU A 373 -15.12 31.53 29.60
N TYR A 374 -13.93 30.90 29.56
CA TYR A 374 -13.84 29.46 29.57
C TYR A 374 -14.36 28.90 30.91
N LYS A 375 -15.33 28.00 30.82
CA LYS A 375 -15.91 27.32 31.94
C LYS A 375 -15.21 25.98 32.17
N TYR A 376 -14.50 25.85 33.28
CA TYR A 376 -13.80 24.60 33.63
C TYR A 376 -14.77 23.55 34.13
N ALA A 377 -15.09 22.56 33.34
CA ALA A 377 -16.16 21.59 33.61
C ALA A 377 -16.05 20.88 34.97
N HIS A 378 -14.82 20.60 35.45
CA HIS A 378 -14.63 19.97 36.76
C HIS A 378 -15.01 20.85 37.95
N ALA A 379 -15.26 22.15 37.78
CA ALA A 379 -15.74 23.06 38.79
C ALA A 379 -17.29 23.04 38.94
N TYR A 380 -17.99 22.28 38.10
CA TYR A 380 -19.45 22.20 38.06
C TYR A 380 -19.93 20.80 38.47
N GLU A 381 -21.17 20.75 38.96
CA GLU A 381 -21.79 19.49 39.34
C GLU A 381 -21.84 18.53 38.15
N GLY A 382 -21.60 17.25 38.42
CA GLY A 382 -21.51 16.23 37.36
C GLY A 382 -20.39 16.41 36.36
N HIS A 383 -19.43 17.31 36.64
CA HIS A 383 -18.31 17.64 35.75
C HIS A 383 -18.76 18.06 34.34
N PHE A 384 -19.90 18.74 34.25
CA PHE A 384 -20.47 19.21 32.99
C PHE A 384 -20.95 20.67 33.12
N VAL A 385 -20.70 21.44 32.07
CA VAL A 385 -21.29 22.76 31.88
C VAL A 385 -21.45 23.01 30.38
N GLU A 386 -22.60 23.48 30.00
CA GLU A 386 -22.88 23.80 28.61
C GLU A 386 -22.02 24.99 28.16
N GLN A 387 -21.23 24.77 27.11
CA GLN A 387 -20.47 25.79 26.39
C GLN A 387 -20.22 25.34 24.96
N GLN A 388 -19.88 26.28 24.10
CA GLN A 388 -19.61 26.00 22.69
C GLN A 388 -18.17 25.47 22.51
N PHE A 389 -18.00 24.36 21.77
CA PHE A 389 -16.70 23.76 21.46
C PHE A 389 -16.35 23.81 19.97
N LEU A 390 -17.32 24.00 19.08
CA LEU A 390 -17.10 24.14 17.64
C LEU A 390 -16.99 25.63 17.24
N PRO A 391 -16.32 25.93 16.13
CA PRO A 391 -16.34 27.28 15.53
C PRO A 391 -17.77 27.75 15.27
N ASP A 392 -17.96 29.09 15.23
CA ASP A 392 -19.29 29.71 15.11
C ASP A 392 -20.05 29.24 13.86
N GLU A 393 -19.34 29.08 12.76
CA GLU A 393 -19.90 28.70 11.46
C GLU A 393 -20.49 27.29 11.46
N VAL A 394 -19.99 26.42 12.34
CA VAL A 394 -20.36 24.99 12.39
C VAL A 394 -20.87 24.56 13.77
N LYS A 395 -21.17 25.52 14.66
CA LYS A 395 -21.55 25.26 16.06
C LYS A 395 -22.75 24.33 16.26
N ASN A 396 -23.66 24.32 15.28
CA ASN A 396 -24.88 23.50 15.31
C ASN A 396 -24.72 22.17 14.59
N THR A 397 -23.52 21.88 14.03
CA THR A 397 -23.30 20.62 13.30
C THR A 397 -23.19 19.47 14.30
N ARG A 398 -23.93 18.40 14.01
CA ARG A 398 -23.77 17.11 14.69
C ARG A 398 -22.93 16.20 13.81
N ILE A 399 -21.85 15.67 14.36
CA ILE A 399 -20.86 14.85 13.63
C ILE A 399 -21.00 13.38 14.01
N TRP A 400 -21.14 13.09 15.31
CA TRP A 400 -21.26 11.71 15.80
C TRP A 400 -22.72 11.33 15.98
N HIS A 401 -23.12 10.22 15.36
CA HIS A 401 -24.46 9.65 15.42
C HIS A 401 -24.38 8.23 16.00
N PRO A 402 -24.79 8.03 17.28
CA PRO A 402 -24.78 6.71 17.91
C PRO A 402 -25.74 5.76 17.20
N GLN A 403 -25.30 4.51 17.03
CA GLN A 403 -26.09 3.47 16.39
C GLN A 403 -26.92 2.68 17.41
N ASN A 404 -27.88 1.91 16.91
CA ASN A 404 -28.80 1.16 17.74
C ASN A 404 -28.17 -0.16 18.24
N ASN A 405 -27.37 -0.06 19.30
CA ASN A 405 -26.84 -1.18 20.07
C ASN A 405 -26.82 -0.84 21.57
N ALA A 406 -26.70 -1.85 22.42
CA ALA A 406 -26.85 -1.70 23.88
C ALA A 406 -25.85 -0.70 24.49
N GLN A 407 -24.64 -0.57 23.99
CA GLN A 407 -23.62 0.36 24.50
C GLN A 407 -23.90 1.79 24.04
N GLU A 408 -24.14 1.99 22.77
CA GLU A 408 -24.37 3.33 22.23
C GLU A 408 -25.73 3.90 22.62
N THR A 409 -26.73 3.08 22.87
CA THR A 409 -27.97 3.54 23.44
C THR A 409 -27.76 4.21 24.82
N LYS A 410 -26.92 3.61 25.67
CA LYS A 410 -26.55 4.23 26.96
C LYS A 410 -25.77 5.53 26.79
N LEU A 411 -24.87 5.59 25.80
CA LEU A 411 -24.14 6.81 25.49
C LEU A 411 -25.09 7.89 24.96
N LYS A 412 -26.04 7.54 24.08
CA LYS A 412 -27.08 8.45 23.58
C LYS A 412 -27.91 9.03 24.69
N GLU A 413 -28.41 8.20 25.63
CA GLU A 413 -29.18 8.63 26.80
C GLU A 413 -28.38 9.60 27.67
N ARG A 414 -27.10 9.29 27.92
CA ARG A 414 -26.22 10.20 28.66
C ARG A 414 -26.04 11.53 27.94
N MET A 415 -25.79 11.52 26.64
CA MET A 415 -25.59 12.75 25.85
C MET A 415 -26.89 13.58 25.79
N LEU A 416 -28.06 12.94 25.69
CA LEU A 416 -29.35 13.61 25.79
C LEU A 416 -29.54 14.29 27.16
N GLY A 417 -29.14 13.62 28.24
CA GLY A 417 -29.19 14.19 29.60
C GLY A 417 -28.26 15.40 29.78
N LEU A 418 -27.12 15.43 29.10
CA LEU A 418 -26.15 16.52 29.19
C LEU A 418 -26.46 17.69 28.23
N TRP A 419 -26.80 17.41 26.97
CA TRP A 419 -26.84 18.37 25.86
C TRP A 419 -28.28 18.64 25.36
N GLY A 420 -29.29 17.94 25.88
CA GLY A 420 -30.69 18.15 25.53
C GLY A 420 -30.97 18.08 24.03
N GLU A 421 -31.54 19.15 23.47
CA GLU A 421 -31.99 19.23 22.08
C GLU A 421 -30.91 18.93 21.05
N ARG A 422 -29.62 19.22 21.37
CA ARG A 422 -28.52 18.95 20.46
C ARG A 422 -28.36 17.47 20.08
N PHE A 423 -28.82 16.54 20.96
CA PHE A 423 -28.76 15.10 20.75
C PHE A 423 -30.17 14.48 20.56
N LYS A 424 -31.21 15.27 20.43
CA LYS A 424 -32.47 14.79 19.86
C LYS A 424 -32.34 14.52 18.37
N GLU A 425 -33.04 13.53 17.87
CA GLU A 425 -33.16 13.19 16.44
C GLU A 425 -33.93 14.24 15.69
#